data_476b84dbed60d88e9cee1de7ef17c772
#
_entry.id   476b84dbed60d88e9cee1de7ef17c772
#
_cell.length_a   1.000
_cell.length_b   1.000
_cell.length_c   1.000
_cell.angle_alpha   90.00
_cell.angle_beta   90.00
_cell.angle_gamma   90.00
#
_symmetry.space_group_name_H-M   'P 1'
#
loop_
_entity.id
_entity.type
_entity.pdbx_description
1 polymer ?
#
loop_
_entity_poly.entity_id
_entity_poly.type
_entity_poly.pdbx_seq_one_letter_code
_entity_poly.pdbx_strand_id
1 'polypeptide(L)'
;MAAFLAAATPLAIFEELRFVWEYLAAAFVLLAIQAEPKPKAALKAAGLIAGFSFVSLGYFPFREFVVSAALPDAMNVLWYLSLVFAMTFSLQCCFRIGLTDLLWSAATAYTTQHIVYIVVHEWLALWIWPSLTQNLALYFCLSAFACIVWYTAVRLIFRDVLSRTGGRLLEDEPYGVLGASALLAMLFLCTFGFQGLFQLDDSRFRSVWMSLLVCIMVLSLQYMACQKVISSREARAGEQILADAQSSLDLSHALFERLGSLMHDVRHIVAGVRAEQTEGLGGYLDRVEKNLRSYDATLRTHSEAINAALAKMELLCGQQDITLACMAGRIDGGALRSTDLYALVTGIGRLAMLVASLGKNQEERAIDLSLKQHGGMLFISCDMPIPASAEKLSALEDFQAVKRLATQHGGSLIVMSEGGLTTLRLAVAPGC
;
A
#
# COMPACT_ATOMS: atom_id res chain seq x y z
N MET A 1 35.52 27.57 13.30
CA MET A 1 34.77 26.44 13.86
C MET A 1 35.35 25.98 15.21
N ALA A 2 36.60 25.57 15.32
CA ALA A 2 37.17 25.10 16.60
C ALA A 2 37.05 26.12 17.76
N ALA A 3 37.33 27.43 17.53
CA ALA A 3 37.17 28.47 18.53
C ALA A 3 35.73 28.67 19.01
N PHE A 4 34.75 28.54 18.11
CA PHE A 4 33.30 28.64 18.45
C PHE A 4 32.80 27.41 19.23
N LEU A 5 33.28 26.21 18.87
CA LEU A 5 32.97 25.00 19.63
C LEU A 5 33.58 25.01 21.03
N ALA A 6 34.72 25.64 21.21
CA ALA A 6 35.35 25.82 22.53
C ALA A 6 34.55 26.78 23.43
N ALA A 7 33.80 27.72 22.85
CA ALA A 7 32.93 28.64 23.58
C ALA A 7 31.53 28.09 23.83
N ALA A 8 31.10 27.03 23.10
CA ALA A 8 29.80 26.43 23.26
C ALA A 8 29.75 25.52 24.48
N THR A 9 28.64 25.56 25.23
CA THR A 9 28.42 24.63 26.35
C THR A 9 28.20 23.20 25.86
N PRO A 10 28.64 22.16 26.59
CA PRO A 10 28.39 20.77 26.21
C PRO A 10 26.89 20.46 26.00
N LEU A 11 26.01 21.12 26.74
CA LEU A 11 24.57 21.02 26.57
C LEU A 11 24.11 21.56 25.21
N ALA A 12 24.59 22.75 24.81
CA ALA A 12 24.26 23.34 23.52
C ALA A 12 24.70 22.45 22.35
N ILE A 13 25.93 21.92 22.40
CA ILE A 13 26.43 20.96 21.40
C ILE A 13 25.52 19.72 21.33
N PHE A 14 25.14 19.17 22.47
CA PHE A 14 24.26 18.03 22.56
C PHE A 14 22.90 18.32 21.92
N GLU A 15 22.27 19.46 22.18
CA GLU A 15 20.96 19.84 21.65
C GLU A 15 20.99 19.91 20.09
N GLU A 16 22.06 20.48 19.51
CA GLU A 16 22.19 20.53 18.06
C GLU A 16 22.37 19.14 17.43
N LEU A 17 23.18 18.27 18.04
CA LEU A 17 23.38 16.91 17.57
C LEU A 17 22.13 16.05 17.74
N ARG A 18 21.43 16.21 18.87
CA ARG A 18 20.20 15.48 19.19
C ARG A 18 19.15 15.70 18.13
N PHE A 19 18.92 16.95 17.69
CA PHE A 19 17.95 17.26 16.65
C PHE A 19 18.18 16.42 15.38
N VAL A 20 19.41 16.34 14.91
CA VAL A 20 19.78 15.54 13.72
C VAL A 20 19.51 14.05 13.95
N TRP A 21 19.94 13.53 15.09
CA TRP A 21 19.83 12.10 15.39
C TRP A 21 18.37 11.66 15.54
N GLU A 22 17.59 12.43 16.29
CA GLU A 22 16.18 12.15 16.52
C GLU A 22 15.37 12.24 15.23
N TYR A 23 15.60 13.28 14.41
CA TYR A 23 14.92 13.44 13.13
C TYR A 23 15.24 12.29 12.15
N LEU A 24 16.53 12.01 11.95
CA LEU A 24 16.94 10.93 11.05
C LEU A 24 16.43 9.56 11.55
N ALA A 25 16.48 9.30 12.86
CA ALA A 25 15.94 8.06 13.43
C ALA A 25 14.44 7.93 13.16
N ALA A 26 13.64 8.98 13.38
CA ALA A 26 12.22 8.99 13.07
C ALA A 26 11.95 8.74 11.58
N ALA A 27 12.71 9.41 10.70
CA ALA A 27 12.59 9.26 9.26
C ALA A 27 12.97 7.84 8.80
N PHE A 28 14.06 7.24 9.33
CA PHE A 28 14.44 5.86 9.03
C PHE A 28 13.40 4.85 9.48
N VAL A 29 12.81 5.04 10.65
CA VAL A 29 11.75 4.15 11.17
C VAL A 29 10.54 4.14 10.24
N LEU A 30 10.10 5.30 9.75
CA LEU A 30 8.94 5.42 8.85
C LEU A 30 9.26 4.89 7.45
N LEU A 31 10.41 5.29 6.88
CA LEU A 31 10.83 4.87 5.54
C LEU A 31 11.11 3.37 5.44
N ALA A 32 11.60 2.75 6.52
CA ALA A 32 11.81 1.29 6.55
C ALA A 32 10.52 0.48 6.48
N ILE A 33 9.35 1.09 6.74
CA ILE A 33 8.05 0.44 6.56
C ILE A 33 7.58 0.60 5.11
N GLN A 34 7.80 1.77 4.52
CA GLN A 34 7.18 2.23 3.28
C GLN A 34 8.01 1.89 2.04
N ALA A 35 9.35 1.93 2.15
CA ALA A 35 10.23 1.92 1.00
C ALA A 35 11.30 0.83 1.07
N GLU A 36 11.68 0.30 -0.09
CA GLU A 36 12.77 -0.65 -0.19
C GLU A 36 14.13 0.01 0.04
N PRO A 37 14.97 -0.56 0.90
CA PRO A 37 16.32 -0.04 1.12
C PRO A 37 17.20 -0.27 -0.13
N LYS A 38 17.98 0.74 -0.51
CA LYS A 38 19.00 0.62 -1.55
C LYS A 38 20.23 -0.16 -1.06
N PRO A 39 21.05 -0.72 -1.96
CA PRO A 39 22.30 -1.38 -1.56
C PRO A 39 23.16 -0.51 -0.65
N LYS A 40 23.67 -1.10 0.43
CA LYS A 40 24.50 -0.41 1.47
C LYS A 40 23.75 0.72 2.20
N ALA A 41 22.42 0.66 2.33
CA ALA A 41 21.62 1.69 3.00
C ALA A 41 22.12 2.00 4.41
N ALA A 42 22.47 0.99 5.22
CA ALA A 42 22.98 1.18 6.57
C ALA A 42 24.30 2.01 6.60
N LEU A 43 25.23 1.73 5.68
CA LEU A 43 26.48 2.49 5.58
C LEU A 43 26.22 3.94 5.16
N LYS A 44 25.33 4.16 4.20
CA LYS A 44 24.92 5.50 3.77
C LYS A 44 24.21 6.26 4.89
N ALA A 45 23.35 5.58 5.65
CA ALA A 45 22.68 6.15 6.81
C ALA A 45 23.68 6.62 7.87
N ALA A 46 24.68 5.80 8.20
CA ALA A 46 25.76 6.21 9.11
C ALA A 46 26.53 7.42 8.58
N GLY A 47 26.82 7.46 7.27
CA GLY A 47 27.44 8.61 6.62
C GLY A 47 26.58 9.88 6.68
N LEU A 48 25.27 9.77 6.49
CA LEU A 48 24.32 10.88 6.62
C LEU A 48 24.28 11.41 8.05
N ILE A 49 24.18 10.53 9.05
CA ILE A 49 24.18 10.92 10.47
C ILE A 49 25.48 11.67 10.80
N ALA A 50 26.63 11.13 10.44
CA ALA A 50 27.91 11.78 10.70
C ALA A 50 28.06 13.12 9.97
N GLY A 51 27.69 13.17 8.67
CA GLY A 51 27.77 14.38 7.85
C GLY A 51 26.86 15.49 8.36
N PHE A 52 25.61 15.20 8.65
CA PHE A 52 24.66 16.18 9.17
C PHE A 52 24.94 16.58 10.62
N SER A 53 25.51 15.70 11.45
CA SER A 53 26.04 16.06 12.76
C SER A 53 27.13 17.12 12.64
N PHE A 54 28.03 16.98 11.66
CA PHE A 54 29.05 17.99 11.39
C PHE A 54 28.44 19.28 10.86
N VAL A 55 27.47 19.22 9.95
CA VAL A 55 26.77 20.40 9.39
C VAL A 55 26.02 21.16 10.48
N SER A 56 25.31 20.45 11.37
CA SER A 56 24.52 21.09 12.43
C SER A 56 25.39 21.88 13.41
N LEU A 57 26.62 21.44 13.67
CA LEU A 57 27.60 22.21 14.47
C LEU A 57 28.00 23.56 13.83
N GLY A 58 27.75 23.72 12.53
CA GLY A 58 27.87 25.01 11.82
C GLY A 58 26.86 26.07 12.32
N TYR A 59 25.87 25.67 13.11
CA TYR A 59 24.93 26.61 13.74
C TYR A 59 25.64 27.60 14.69
N PHE A 60 26.69 27.17 15.40
CA PHE A 60 27.37 28.03 16.37
C PHE A 60 27.99 29.28 15.73
N PRO A 61 28.81 29.18 14.67
CA PRO A 61 29.28 30.38 13.96
C PRO A 61 28.15 31.15 13.27
N PHE A 62 27.12 30.47 12.77
CA PHE A 62 25.93 31.09 12.16
C PHE A 62 25.14 31.91 13.17
N ARG A 63 24.97 31.44 14.39
CA ARG A 63 24.22 32.11 15.46
C ARG A 63 24.83 33.48 15.81
N GLU A 64 26.15 33.63 15.85
CA GLU A 64 26.77 34.94 16.09
C GLU A 64 26.45 35.94 14.99
N PHE A 65 26.38 35.45 13.74
CA PHE A 65 25.95 36.28 12.61
C PHE A 65 24.46 36.66 12.74
N VAL A 66 23.62 35.74 13.17
CA VAL A 66 22.17 35.94 13.34
C VAL A 66 21.85 36.93 14.45
N VAL A 67 22.56 36.89 15.57
CA VAL A 67 22.35 37.84 16.70
C VAL A 67 22.47 39.28 16.27
N SER A 68 23.30 39.57 15.27
CA SER A 68 23.46 40.89 14.66
C SER A 68 22.44 41.22 13.55
N ALA A 69 21.60 40.28 13.17
CA ALA A 69 20.66 40.44 12.09
C ALA A 69 19.38 41.18 12.51
N ALA A 70 18.70 41.78 11.56
CA ALA A 70 17.42 42.49 11.81
C ALA A 70 16.24 41.54 12.18
N LEU A 71 16.32 40.26 11.82
CA LEU A 71 15.26 39.25 12.02
C LEU A 71 15.88 37.91 12.51
N PRO A 72 16.39 37.81 13.76
CA PRO A 72 17.09 36.64 14.24
C PRO A 72 16.22 35.38 14.28
N ASP A 73 14.95 35.49 14.64
CA ASP A 73 14.04 34.34 14.71
C ASP A 73 13.76 33.75 13.33
N ALA A 74 13.53 34.60 12.33
CA ALA A 74 13.35 34.15 10.95
C ALA A 74 14.58 33.43 10.38
N MET A 75 15.78 33.92 10.73
CA MET A 75 17.03 33.27 10.33
C MET A 75 17.23 31.91 11.00
N ASN A 76 16.86 31.77 12.26
CA ASN A 76 16.89 30.49 12.95
C ASN A 76 15.90 29.48 12.31
N VAL A 77 14.66 29.90 12.03
CA VAL A 77 13.68 29.08 11.30
C VAL A 77 14.25 28.63 9.94
N LEU A 78 14.86 29.55 9.20
CA LEU A 78 15.43 29.24 7.89
C LEU A 78 16.58 28.23 7.98
N TRP A 79 17.43 28.32 9.01
CA TRP A 79 18.51 27.36 9.26
C TRP A 79 17.97 25.94 9.45
N TYR A 80 17.07 25.75 10.42
CA TYR A 80 16.52 24.41 10.72
C TYR A 80 15.66 23.87 9.58
N LEU A 81 14.90 24.73 8.90
CA LEU A 81 14.12 24.34 7.73
C LEU A 81 15.04 23.84 6.60
N SER A 82 16.13 24.56 6.31
CA SER A 82 17.13 24.17 5.32
C SER A 82 17.80 22.85 5.69
N LEU A 83 18.13 22.66 6.97
CA LEU A 83 18.75 21.45 7.48
C LEU A 83 17.80 20.24 7.32
N VAL A 84 16.52 20.39 7.68
CA VAL A 84 15.51 19.32 7.53
C VAL A 84 15.30 18.98 6.05
N PHE A 85 15.19 19.98 5.17
CA PHE A 85 15.08 19.69 3.74
C PHE A 85 16.31 18.96 3.20
N ALA A 86 17.51 19.41 3.57
CA ALA A 86 18.76 18.76 3.15
C ALA A 86 18.84 17.30 3.64
N MET A 87 18.50 17.04 4.91
CA MET A 87 18.42 15.69 5.47
C MET A 87 17.38 14.86 4.72
N THR A 88 16.20 15.39 4.49
CA THR A 88 15.10 14.74 3.78
C THR A 88 15.53 14.28 2.39
N PHE A 89 16.04 15.19 1.56
CA PHE A 89 16.47 14.85 0.20
C PHE A 89 17.61 13.82 0.19
N SER A 90 18.50 13.89 1.18
CA SER A 90 19.61 12.94 1.30
C SER A 90 19.15 11.52 1.60
N LEU A 91 17.95 11.32 2.20
CA LEU A 91 17.38 9.99 2.45
C LEU A 91 17.06 9.22 1.16
N GLN A 92 16.89 9.91 0.03
CA GLN A 92 16.78 9.25 -1.29
C GLN A 92 18.03 8.41 -1.64
N CYS A 93 19.19 8.72 -1.07
CA CYS A 93 20.39 7.88 -1.25
C CYS A 93 20.22 6.49 -0.60
N CYS A 94 19.40 6.38 0.45
CA CYS A 94 19.19 5.17 1.25
C CYS A 94 17.98 4.36 0.79
N PHE A 95 16.92 4.99 0.29
CA PHE A 95 15.65 4.36 -0.02
C PHE A 95 15.21 4.61 -1.47
N ARG A 96 14.41 3.67 -2.01
CA ARG A 96 13.72 3.83 -3.30
C ARG A 96 12.33 4.41 -3.02
N ILE A 97 12.20 5.74 -3.09
CA ILE A 97 10.96 6.43 -2.76
C ILE A 97 10.76 7.64 -3.69
N GLY A 98 9.52 7.91 -4.05
CA GLY A 98 9.11 9.10 -4.79
C GLY A 98 9.26 10.37 -3.94
N LEU A 99 9.39 11.52 -4.59
CA LEU A 99 9.60 12.81 -3.93
C LEU A 99 8.44 13.18 -2.99
N THR A 100 7.22 12.96 -3.44
CA THR A 100 5.99 13.29 -2.70
C THR A 100 5.90 12.49 -1.41
N ASP A 101 6.14 11.17 -1.50
CA ASP A 101 6.10 10.27 -0.35
C ASP A 101 7.25 10.55 0.62
N LEU A 102 8.41 10.96 0.10
CA LEU A 102 9.54 11.40 0.90
C LEU A 102 9.20 12.65 1.72
N LEU A 103 8.61 13.69 1.11
CA LEU A 103 8.21 14.92 1.79
C LEU A 103 7.12 14.67 2.84
N TRP A 104 6.17 13.79 2.52
CA TRP A 104 5.14 13.38 3.48
C TRP A 104 5.77 12.64 4.69
N SER A 105 6.68 11.70 4.42
CA SER A 105 7.42 10.98 5.47
C SER A 105 8.27 11.93 6.32
N ALA A 106 8.87 12.95 5.69
CA ALA A 106 9.64 13.99 6.38
C ALA A 106 8.76 14.81 7.33
N ALA A 107 7.57 15.21 6.89
CA ALA A 107 6.63 15.94 7.75
C ALA A 107 6.18 15.09 8.94
N THR A 108 5.91 13.79 8.72
CA THR A 108 5.55 12.84 9.77
C THR A 108 6.71 12.61 10.73
N ALA A 109 7.93 12.44 10.20
CA ALA A 109 9.14 12.27 11.01
C ALA A 109 9.45 13.50 11.87
N TYR A 110 9.31 14.70 11.30
CA TYR A 110 9.48 15.95 12.03
C TYR A 110 8.45 16.08 13.16
N THR A 111 7.18 15.84 12.88
CA THR A 111 6.11 15.87 13.90
C THR A 111 6.38 14.85 15.02
N THR A 112 6.82 13.65 14.64
CA THR A 112 7.17 12.57 15.57
C THR A 112 8.34 12.94 16.47
N GLN A 113 9.41 13.50 15.90
CA GLN A 113 10.56 14.00 16.62
C GLN A 113 10.19 15.17 17.54
N HIS A 114 9.38 16.09 17.04
CA HIS A 114 8.99 17.28 17.81
C HIS A 114 8.15 16.95 19.05
N ILE A 115 7.33 15.91 19.01
CA ILE A 115 6.62 15.39 20.19
C ILE A 115 7.61 14.92 21.26
N VAL A 116 8.64 14.17 20.90
CA VAL A 116 9.70 13.77 21.84
C VAL A 116 10.42 14.98 22.42
N TYR A 117 10.76 15.95 21.57
CA TYR A 117 11.37 17.21 21.98
C TYR A 117 10.52 17.91 23.05
N ILE A 118 9.23 18.10 22.80
CA ILE A 118 8.29 18.74 23.75
C ILE A 118 8.25 17.96 25.07
N VAL A 119 8.09 16.65 25.03
CA VAL A 119 7.91 15.82 26.22
C VAL A 119 9.19 15.75 27.05
N VAL A 120 10.35 15.56 26.41
CA VAL A 120 11.61 15.34 27.13
C VAL A 120 12.31 16.67 27.47
N HIS A 121 12.39 17.58 26.50
CA HIS A 121 13.12 18.83 26.70
C HIS A 121 12.25 19.88 27.38
N GLU A 122 11.10 20.21 26.82
CA GLU A 122 10.25 21.29 27.33
C GLU A 122 9.59 20.89 28.67
N TRP A 123 9.05 19.69 28.73
CA TRP A 123 8.30 19.24 29.91
C TRP A 123 9.20 18.66 30.97
N LEU A 124 9.92 17.57 30.66
CA LEU A 124 10.68 16.84 31.66
C LEU A 124 11.89 17.66 32.15
N ALA A 125 12.74 18.14 31.22
CA ALA A 125 13.99 18.78 31.58
C ALA A 125 13.84 20.22 32.08
N LEU A 126 12.90 21.02 31.58
CA LEU A 126 12.74 22.41 32.00
C LEU A 126 11.75 22.57 33.17
N TRP A 127 10.72 21.72 33.26
CA TRP A 127 9.64 21.92 34.25
C TRP A 127 9.66 20.94 35.38
N ILE A 128 9.71 19.62 35.10
CA ILE A 128 9.58 18.59 36.14
C ILE A 128 10.91 18.37 36.84
N TRP A 129 12.00 18.32 36.06
CA TRP A 129 13.32 17.97 36.56
C TRP A 129 14.40 18.88 36.00
N PRO A 130 14.52 20.17 36.40
CA PRO A 130 15.47 21.12 35.81
C PRO A 130 16.95 20.74 36.00
N SER A 131 17.30 19.97 37.04
CA SER A 131 18.65 19.48 37.25
C SER A 131 19.06 18.35 36.29
N LEU A 132 18.13 17.82 35.49
CA LEU A 132 18.41 16.78 34.49
C LEU A 132 19.44 17.26 33.45
N THR A 133 19.36 18.52 33.01
CA THR A 133 20.26 19.10 32.03
C THR A 133 21.70 19.24 32.53
N GLN A 134 21.93 19.17 33.86
CA GLN A 134 23.27 19.16 34.46
C GLN A 134 23.94 17.79 34.32
N ASN A 135 23.18 16.71 34.15
CA ASN A 135 23.69 15.37 33.93
C ASN A 135 23.40 14.93 32.50
N LEU A 136 24.29 15.31 31.56
CA LEU A 136 24.14 15.01 30.13
C LEU A 136 23.97 13.53 29.82
N ALA A 137 24.65 12.63 30.57
CA ALA A 137 24.54 11.19 30.35
C ALA A 137 23.11 10.68 30.64
N LEU A 138 22.53 11.11 31.77
CA LEU A 138 21.18 10.76 32.14
C LEU A 138 20.17 11.37 31.18
N TYR A 139 20.35 12.62 30.79
CA TYR A 139 19.52 13.32 29.83
C TYR A 139 19.53 12.62 28.46
N PHE A 140 20.71 12.20 27.99
CA PHE A 140 20.85 11.40 26.75
C PHE A 140 20.10 10.07 26.86
N CYS A 141 20.28 9.33 27.96
CA CYS A 141 19.62 8.04 28.14
C CYS A 141 18.08 8.17 28.14
N LEU A 142 17.54 9.21 28.80
CA LEU A 142 16.09 9.45 28.85
C LEU A 142 15.55 9.87 27.48
N SER A 143 16.27 10.73 26.75
CA SER A 143 15.92 11.14 25.38
C SER A 143 15.91 9.93 24.44
N ALA A 144 16.95 9.10 24.48
CA ALA A 144 17.05 7.90 23.67
C ALA A 144 15.93 6.89 24.00
N PHE A 145 15.63 6.71 25.30
CA PHE A 145 14.54 5.84 25.73
C PHE A 145 13.19 6.34 25.21
N ALA A 146 12.90 7.64 25.36
CA ALA A 146 11.67 8.25 24.87
C ALA A 146 11.54 8.10 23.35
N CYS A 147 12.63 8.30 22.59
CA CYS A 147 12.66 8.05 21.13
C CYS A 147 12.32 6.60 20.80
N ILE A 148 12.96 5.63 21.46
CA ILE A 148 12.71 4.21 21.20
C ILE A 148 11.25 3.86 21.44
N VAL A 149 10.68 4.28 22.58
CA VAL A 149 9.29 4.00 22.95
C VAL A 149 8.32 4.66 21.94
N TRP A 150 8.51 5.96 21.70
CA TRP A 150 7.59 6.72 20.87
C TRP A 150 7.68 6.33 19.39
N TYR A 151 8.89 6.16 18.84
CA TYR A 151 9.06 5.77 17.44
C TYR A 151 8.58 4.35 17.18
N THR A 152 8.70 3.45 18.17
CA THR A 152 8.11 2.13 18.09
C THR A 152 6.57 2.22 18.08
N ALA A 153 5.97 3.06 18.91
CA ALA A 153 4.52 3.27 18.92
C ALA A 153 4.04 3.84 17.56
N VAL A 154 4.69 4.87 17.03
CA VAL A 154 4.39 5.43 15.72
C VAL A 154 4.55 4.39 14.61
N ARG A 155 5.63 3.60 14.66
CA ARG A 155 5.83 2.48 13.73
C ARG A 155 4.67 1.49 13.74
N LEU A 156 4.19 1.10 14.91
CA LEU A 156 3.07 0.16 15.04
C LEU A 156 1.77 0.76 14.50
N ILE A 157 1.50 2.04 14.79
CA ILE A 157 0.31 2.75 14.31
C ILE A 157 0.30 2.87 12.78
N PHE A 158 1.43 3.25 12.18
CA PHE A 158 1.53 3.48 10.74
C PHE A 158 1.84 2.23 9.92
N ARG A 159 2.30 1.14 10.55
CA ARG A 159 2.73 -0.08 9.86
C ARG A 159 1.67 -0.62 8.90
N ASP A 160 0.45 -0.79 9.37
CA ASP A 160 -0.63 -1.39 8.58
C ASP A 160 -1.02 -0.51 7.39
N VAL A 161 -0.96 0.80 7.56
CA VAL A 161 -1.30 1.78 6.52
C VAL A 161 -0.16 1.92 5.51
N LEU A 162 1.07 2.16 5.97
CA LEU A 162 2.21 2.40 5.08
C LEU A 162 2.68 1.15 4.33
N SER A 163 2.55 -0.05 4.90
CA SER A 163 2.91 -1.29 4.20
C SER A 163 2.05 -1.55 2.96
N ARG A 164 0.81 -1.06 2.95
CA ARG A 164 -0.11 -1.19 1.81
C ARG A 164 0.18 -0.21 0.68
N THR A 165 0.96 0.84 0.93
CA THR A 165 1.22 1.88 -0.07
C THR A 165 2.37 1.54 -1.03
N GLY A 166 3.25 0.61 -0.63
CA GLY A 166 4.37 0.18 -1.45
C GLY A 166 5.32 1.32 -1.88
N GLY A 167 5.39 2.40 -1.09
CA GLY A 167 6.19 3.58 -1.40
C GLY A 167 5.57 4.54 -2.43
N ARG A 168 4.28 4.41 -2.72
CA ARG A 168 3.56 5.21 -3.72
C ARG A 168 2.27 5.83 -3.17
N LEU A 169 2.32 6.32 -1.94
CA LEU A 169 1.12 6.85 -1.27
C LEU A 169 0.49 8.04 -2.03
N LEU A 170 1.30 8.96 -2.49
CA LEU A 170 0.86 10.23 -3.10
C LEU A 170 1.35 10.42 -4.56
N GLU A 171 1.94 9.40 -5.17
CA GLU A 171 2.55 9.52 -6.51
C GLU A 171 1.52 9.92 -7.58
N ASP A 172 0.26 9.49 -7.41
CA ASP A 172 -0.84 9.78 -8.34
C ASP A 172 -1.58 11.09 -8.02
N GLU A 173 -1.20 11.81 -6.95
CA GLU A 173 -1.85 13.05 -6.54
C GLU A 173 -1.02 14.28 -6.99
N PRO A 174 -1.45 15.03 -8.04
CA PRO A 174 -0.66 16.12 -8.63
C PRO A 174 -0.35 17.26 -7.66
N TYR A 175 -1.15 17.42 -6.61
CA TYR A 175 -0.96 18.44 -5.57
C TYR A 175 -0.26 17.90 -4.32
N GLY A 176 0.12 16.62 -4.29
CA GLY A 176 0.71 15.99 -3.12
C GLY A 176 2.04 16.62 -2.69
N VAL A 177 2.90 16.98 -3.65
CA VAL A 177 4.19 17.65 -3.37
C VAL A 177 3.99 19.01 -2.72
N LEU A 178 3.07 19.82 -3.29
CA LEU A 178 2.75 21.14 -2.74
C LEU A 178 2.11 21.02 -1.36
N GLY A 179 1.18 20.08 -1.18
CA GLY A 179 0.54 19.82 0.10
C GLY A 179 1.51 19.34 1.17
N ALA A 180 2.41 18.41 0.86
CA ALA A 180 3.40 17.90 1.79
C ALA A 180 4.45 18.95 2.18
N SER A 181 4.92 19.75 1.21
CA SER A 181 5.86 20.85 1.48
C SER A 181 5.22 22.00 2.25
N ALA A 182 3.97 22.35 1.93
CA ALA A 182 3.20 23.35 2.68
C ALA A 182 2.93 22.88 4.12
N LEU A 183 2.61 21.62 4.32
CA LEU A 183 2.44 21.02 5.64
C LEU A 183 3.72 21.09 6.46
N LEU A 184 4.87 20.76 5.86
CA LEU A 184 6.17 20.84 6.51
C LEU A 184 6.51 22.29 6.90
N ALA A 185 6.32 23.24 5.97
CA ALA A 185 6.53 24.66 6.22
C ALA A 185 5.59 25.19 7.32
N MET A 186 4.33 24.80 7.29
CA MET A 186 3.34 25.20 8.31
C MET A 186 3.70 24.65 9.68
N LEU A 187 4.15 23.40 9.78
CA LEU A 187 4.64 22.81 11.03
C LEU A 187 5.82 23.60 11.59
N PHE A 188 6.78 23.96 10.74
CA PHE A 188 7.91 24.81 11.16
C PHE A 188 7.45 26.18 11.64
N LEU A 189 6.57 26.85 10.92
CA LEU A 189 6.04 28.16 11.32
C LEU A 189 5.25 28.06 12.64
N CYS A 190 4.44 27.02 12.83
CA CYS A 190 3.71 26.79 14.07
C CYS A 190 4.67 26.54 15.25
N THR A 191 5.69 25.69 15.08
CA THR A 191 6.60 25.33 16.17
C THR A 191 7.53 26.43 16.57
N PHE A 192 8.05 27.22 15.62
CA PHE A 192 8.96 28.35 15.88
C PHE A 192 8.25 29.69 16.03
N GLY A 193 7.17 29.93 15.28
CA GLY A 193 6.43 31.21 15.33
C GLY A 193 5.63 31.36 16.62
N PHE A 194 5.07 30.29 17.16
CA PHE A 194 4.33 30.36 18.44
C PHE A 194 5.25 30.67 19.63
N GLN A 195 6.52 30.26 19.59
CA GLN A 195 7.48 30.59 20.64
C GLN A 195 7.84 32.09 20.69
N GLY A 196 7.86 32.77 19.53
CA GLY A 196 8.19 34.20 19.43
C GLY A 196 7.01 35.16 19.65
N LEU A 197 5.77 34.74 19.31
CA LEU A 197 4.58 35.60 19.35
C LEU A 197 3.92 35.73 20.72
N PHE A 198 4.20 34.79 21.65
CA PHE A 198 3.51 34.74 22.96
C PHE A 198 4.48 34.88 24.13
N GLN A 199 5.21 35.99 24.20
CA GLN A 199 6.17 36.34 25.30
C GLN A 199 5.48 36.75 26.63
N LEU A 200 4.34 36.24 27.00
CA LEU A 200 3.71 36.49 28.27
C LEU A 200 4.14 35.42 29.30
N ASP A 201 4.54 35.80 30.49
CA ASP A 201 5.17 34.99 31.56
C ASP A 201 4.42 33.71 31.95
N ASP A 202 3.10 33.68 31.82
CA ASP A 202 2.24 32.49 32.01
C ASP A 202 2.06 31.67 30.70
N SER A 203 2.69 32.09 29.64
CA SER A 203 2.45 31.62 28.28
C SER A 203 3.26 30.37 27.90
N ARG A 204 4.42 30.10 28.54
CA ARG A 204 5.24 28.93 28.19
C ARG A 204 4.48 27.62 28.37
N PHE A 205 3.77 27.46 29.47
CA PHE A 205 2.95 26.27 29.73
C PHE A 205 1.87 26.10 28.66
N ARG A 206 1.13 27.15 28.34
CA ARG A 206 0.11 27.12 27.27
C ARG A 206 0.73 26.87 25.89
N SER A 207 1.88 27.46 25.59
CA SER A 207 2.58 27.27 24.33
C SER A 207 3.02 25.81 24.12
N VAL A 208 3.59 25.18 25.13
CA VAL A 208 4.00 23.76 25.11
C VAL A 208 2.82 22.83 24.86
N TRP A 209 1.72 23.01 25.59
CA TRP A 209 0.50 22.23 25.39
C TRP A 209 -0.13 22.44 24.02
N MET A 210 -0.17 23.69 23.53
CA MET A 210 -0.70 23.99 22.20
C MET A 210 0.17 23.35 21.10
N SER A 211 1.48 23.40 21.23
CA SER A 211 2.40 22.74 20.28
C SER A 211 2.22 21.22 20.29
N LEU A 212 2.06 20.61 21.46
CA LEU A 212 1.80 19.17 21.57
C LEU A 212 0.45 18.79 20.92
N LEU A 213 -0.61 19.55 21.19
CA LEU A 213 -1.93 19.33 20.59
C LEU A 213 -1.87 19.47 19.06
N VAL A 214 -1.18 20.49 18.54
CA VAL A 214 -0.99 20.67 17.11
C VAL A 214 -0.25 19.47 16.49
N CYS A 215 0.83 18.99 17.12
CA CYS A 215 1.55 17.83 16.65
C CYS A 215 0.70 16.56 16.64
N ILE A 216 -0.09 16.31 17.68
CA ILE A 216 -1.01 15.17 17.75
C ILE A 216 -2.09 15.30 16.67
N MET A 217 -2.66 16.50 16.50
CA MET A 217 -3.66 16.77 15.45
C MET A 217 -3.09 16.52 14.06
N VAL A 218 -1.89 17.03 13.76
CA VAL A 218 -1.21 16.82 12.48
C VAL A 218 -0.94 15.34 12.23
N LEU A 219 -0.42 14.62 13.22
CA LEU A 219 -0.16 13.18 13.10
C LEU A 219 -1.45 12.40 12.83
N SER A 220 -2.54 12.77 13.50
CA SER A 220 -3.87 12.19 13.30
C SER A 220 -4.41 12.48 11.89
N LEU A 221 -4.27 13.71 11.41
CA LEU A 221 -4.68 14.10 10.06
C LEU A 221 -3.86 13.37 8.99
N GLN A 222 -2.56 13.20 9.20
CA GLN A 222 -1.69 12.44 8.31
C GLN A 222 -2.12 10.97 8.24
N TYR A 223 -2.42 10.35 9.38
CA TYR A 223 -2.94 8.99 9.43
C TYR A 223 -4.28 8.84 8.70
N MET A 224 -5.23 9.76 8.94
CA MET A 224 -6.53 9.77 8.26
C MET A 224 -6.38 10.00 6.75
N ALA A 225 -5.48 10.88 6.33
CA ALA A 225 -5.20 11.12 4.91
C ALA A 225 -4.69 9.85 4.22
N CYS A 226 -3.75 9.12 4.84
CA CYS A 226 -3.28 7.84 4.33
C CYS A 226 -4.41 6.82 4.19
N GLN A 227 -5.22 6.68 5.23
CA GLN A 227 -6.38 5.78 5.21
C GLN A 227 -7.34 6.12 4.08
N LYS A 228 -7.63 7.41 3.87
CA LYS A 228 -8.51 7.87 2.80
C LYS A 228 -7.94 7.55 1.41
N VAL A 229 -6.64 7.79 1.18
CA VAL A 229 -5.98 7.46 -0.09
C VAL A 229 -6.06 5.97 -0.39
N ILE A 230 -5.75 5.12 0.59
CA ILE A 230 -5.83 3.67 0.44
C ILE A 230 -7.26 3.25 0.11
N SER A 231 -8.24 3.73 0.89
CA SER A 231 -9.65 3.36 0.66
C SER A 231 -10.17 3.82 -0.70
N SER A 232 -9.71 4.99 -1.20
CA SER A 232 -10.10 5.48 -2.52
C SER A 232 -9.45 4.67 -3.66
N ARG A 233 -8.19 4.24 -3.51
CA ARG A 233 -7.53 3.35 -4.48
C ARG A 233 -8.21 2.00 -4.57
N GLU A 234 -8.49 1.40 -3.41
CA GLU A 234 -9.21 0.13 -3.35
C GLU A 234 -10.63 0.23 -3.96
N ALA A 235 -11.31 1.37 -3.76
CA ALA A 235 -12.62 1.62 -4.39
C ALA A 235 -12.50 1.72 -5.92
N ARG A 236 -11.52 2.51 -6.43
CA ARG A 236 -11.26 2.63 -7.88
C ARG A 236 -10.89 1.29 -8.51
N ALA A 237 -10.01 0.50 -7.84
CA ALA A 237 -9.68 -0.85 -8.31
C ALA A 237 -10.92 -1.75 -8.39
N GLY A 238 -11.82 -1.66 -7.39
CA GLY A 238 -13.09 -2.38 -7.42
C GLY A 238 -13.99 -1.95 -8.58
N GLU A 239 -14.13 -0.65 -8.83
CA GLU A 239 -14.89 -0.11 -9.96
C GLU A 239 -14.31 -0.55 -11.31
N GLN A 240 -12.97 -0.55 -11.45
CA GLN A 240 -12.31 -1.03 -12.67
C GLN A 240 -12.56 -2.51 -12.92
N ILE A 241 -12.48 -3.35 -11.89
CA ILE A 241 -12.79 -4.78 -12.00
C ILE A 241 -14.22 -4.99 -12.47
N LEU A 242 -15.19 -4.24 -11.93
CA LEU A 242 -16.58 -4.31 -12.34
C LEU A 242 -16.81 -3.81 -13.77
N ALA A 243 -16.18 -2.70 -14.16
CA ALA A 243 -16.26 -2.17 -15.53
C ALA A 243 -15.65 -3.13 -16.56
N ASP A 244 -14.49 -3.73 -16.25
CA ASP A 244 -13.86 -4.75 -17.08
C ASP A 244 -14.73 -6.02 -17.16
N ALA A 245 -15.38 -6.40 -16.05
CA ALA A 245 -16.28 -7.52 -16.01
C ALA A 245 -17.50 -7.28 -16.90
N GLN A 246 -18.11 -6.09 -16.83
CA GLN A 246 -19.24 -5.72 -17.65
C GLN A 246 -18.88 -5.76 -19.15
N SER A 247 -17.79 -5.10 -19.55
CA SER A 247 -17.36 -5.08 -20.95
C SER A 247 -17.02 -6.48 -21.50
N SER A 248 -16.44 -7.33 -20.66
CA SER A 248 -16.11 -8.71 -21.02
C SER A 248 -17.35 -9.59 -21.14
N LEU A 249 -18.35 -9.38 -20.29
CA LEU A 249 -19.65 -10.07 -20.39
C LEU A 249 -20.40 -9.66 -21.66
N ASP A 250 -20.47 -8.36 -21.95
CA ASP A 250 -21.14 -7.83 -23.13
C ASP A 250 -20.49 -8.40 -24.41
N LEU A 251 -19.16 -8.48 -24.44
CA LEU A 251 -18.43 -9.11 -25.56
C LEU A 251 -18.73 -10.63 -25.66
N SER A 252 -18.73 -11.33 -24.52
CA SER A 252 -19.05 -12.76 -24.46
C SER A 252 -20.47 -13.03 -24.93
N HIS A 253 -21.44 -12.21 -24.50
CA HIS A 253 -22.83 -12.29 -24.94
C HIS A 253 -22.95 -12.14 -26.46
N ALA A 254 -22.30 -11.10 -27.03
CA ALA A 254 -22.31 -10.88 -28.48
C ALA A 254 -21.66 -12.05 -29.26
N LEU A 255 -20.60 -12.66 -28.70
CA LEU A 255 -19.97 -13.84 -29.28
C LEU A 255 -20.85 -15.07 -29.19
N PHE A 256 -21.52 -15.31 -28.06
CA PHE A 256 -22.44 -16.45 -27.90
C PHE A 256 -23.68 -16.31 -28.80
N GLU A 257 -24.24 -15.11 -28.96
CA GLU A 257 -25.33 -14.87 -29.92
C GLU A 257 -24.91 -15.20 -31.38
N ARG A 258 -23.69 -14.72 -31.79
CA ARG A 258 -23.15 -15.03 -33.12
C ARG A 258 -22.87 -16.51 -33.30
N LEU A 259 -22.29 -17.17 -32.29
CA LEU A 259 -22.06 -18.61 -32.32
C LEU A 259 -23.38 -19.38 -32.38
N GLY A 260 -24.37 -18.97 -31.59
CA GLY A 260 -25.74 -19.56 -31.63
C GLY A 260 -26.37 -19.48 -33.02
N SER A 261 -26.27 -18.31 -33.66
CA SER A 261 -26.74 -18.12 -35.06
C SER A 261 -25.98 -19.01 -36.04
N LEU A 262 -24.66 -19.05 -35.99
CA LEU A 262 -23.82 -19.91 -36.83
C LEU A 262 -24.13 -21.39 -36.60
N MET A 263 -24.31 -21.80 -35.34
CA MET A 263 -24.67 -23.18 -34.97
C MET A 263 -26.07 -23.57 -35.51
N HIS A 264 -27.01 -22.64 -35.48
CA HIS A 264 -28.34 -22.83 -36.08
C HIS A 264 -28.21 -23.00 -37.57
N ASP A 265 -27.44 -22.16 -38.28
CA ASP A 265 -27.27 -22.22 -39.72
C ASP A 265 -26.54 -23.51 -40.15
N VAL A 266 -25.49 -23.93 -39.41
CA VAL A 266 -24.83 -25.22 -39.65
C VAL A 266 -25.77 -26.41 -39.44
N ARG A 267 -26.62 -26.38 -38.38
CA ARG A 267 -27.65 -27.44 -38.19
C ARG A 267 -28.63 -27.50 -39.37
N HIS A 268 -29.05 -26.34 -39.89
CA HIS A 268 -29.92 -26.28 -41.09
C HIS A 268 -29.23 -26.82 -42.32
N ILE A 269 -27.93 -26.48 -42.54
CA ILE A 269 -27.13 -27.01 -43.66
C ILE A 269 -26.99 -28.54 -43.52
N VAL A 270 -26.66 -29.03 -42.32
CA VAL A 270 -26.52 -30.46 -42.04
C VAL A 270 -27.84 -31.20 -42.29
N ALA A 271 -28.97 -30.63 -41.86
CA ALA A 271 -30.29 -31.20 -42.08
C ALA A 271 -30.67 -31.22 -43.59
N GLY A 272 -30.37 -30.15 -44.33
CA GLY A 272 -30.59 -30.06 -45.78
C GLY A 272 -29.78 -31.08 -46.56
N VAL A 273 -28.48 -31.18 -46.29
CA VAL A 273 -27.61 -32.18 -46.93
C VAL A 273 -27.99 -33.61 -46.59
N ARG A 274 -28.53 -33.87 -45.38
CA ARG A 274 -29.04 -35.19 -44.97
C ARG A 274 -30.31 -35.56 -45.74
N ALA A 275 -31.15 -34.56 -46.07
CA ALA A 275 -32.38 -34.77 -46.84
C ALA A 275 -32.12 -35.13 -48.31
N GLU A 276 -30.95 -34.70 -48.89
CA GLU A 276 -30.58 -34.95 -50.30
C GLU A 276 -29.91 -36.31 -50.56
N GLN A 277 -29.88 -37.24 -49.60
CA GLN A 277 -29.41 -38.63 -49.70
C GLN A 277 -28.10 -38.83 -50.52
N THR A 278 -27.06 -38.14 -50.20
CA THR A 278 -25.75 -38.40 -50.80
C THR A 278 -25.02 -39.49 -50.00
N GLU A 279 -24.96 -40.72 -50.53
CA GLU A 279 -24.20 -41.84 -49.96
C GLU A 279 -22.75 -41.46 -49.74
N GLY A 280 -22.28 -41.54 -48.48
CA GLY A 280 -20.87 -41.23 -48.10
C GLY A 280 -20.71 -40.03 -47.15
N LEU A 281 -21.63 -39.09 -47.09
CA LEU A 281 -21.53 -37.89 -46.24
C LEU A 281 -22.05 -38.08 -44.80
N GLY A 282 -22.86 -39.13 -44.59
CA GLY A 282 -23.54 -39.37 -43.31
C GLY A 282 -22.58 -39.44 -42.11
N GLY A 283 -21.44 -40.14 -42.25
CA GLY A 283 -20.45 -40.25 -41.17
C GLY A 283 -19.66 -38.98 -40.90
N TYR A 284 -19.57 -38.07 -41.89
CA TYR A 284 -18.98 -36.75 -41.67
C TYR A 284 -19.96 -35.82 -40.94
N LEU A 285 -21.25 -35.85 -41.34
CA LEU A 285 -22.32 -35.09 -40.74
C LEU A 285 -22.53 -35.49 -39.29
N ASP A 286 -22.48 -36.80 -38.96
CA ASP A 286 -22.57 -37.31 -37.61
C ASP A 286 -21.41 -36.83 -36.74
N ARG A 287 -20.20 -36.70 -37.30
CA ARG A 287 -19.05 -36.12 -36.59
C ARG A 287 -19.22 -34.62 -36.35
N VAL A 288 -19.69 -33.86 -37.33
CA VAL A 288 -19.99 -32.45 -37.18
C VAL A 288 -21.08 -32.23 -36.10
N GLU A 289 -22.16 -33.02 -36.17
CA GLU A 289 -23.24 -32.93 -35.16
C GLU A 289 -22.76 -33.34 -33.75
N LYS A 290 -21.91 -34.35 -33.64
CA LYS A 290 -21.27 -34.76 -32.39
C LYS A 290 -20.35 -33.67 -31.84
N ASN A 291 -19.56 -33.00 -32.69
CA ASN A 291 -18.72 -31.88 -32.31
C ASN A 291 -19.55 -30.66 -31.90
N LEU A 292 -20.66 -30.38 -32.59
CA LEU A 292 -21.62 -29.35 -32.22
C LEU A 292 -22.29 -29.62 -30.87
N ARG A 293 -22.67 -30.86 -30.60
CA ARG A 293 -23.23 -31.29 -29.29
C ARG A 293 -22.16 -31.24 -28.18
N SER A 294 -20.89 -31.58 -28.48
CA SER A 294 -19.81 -31.47 -27.51
C SER A 294 -19.51 -30.02 -27.16
N TYR A 295 -19.72 -29.07 -28.05
CA TYR A 295 -19.59 -27.63 -27.79
C TYR A 295 -20.72 -27.13 -26.87
N ASP A 296 -21.97 -27.60 -27.05
CA ASP A 296 -23.07 -27.34 -26.11
C ASP A 296 -22.81 -27.99 -24.72
N ALA A 297 -22.09 -29.11 -24.67
CA ALA A 297 -21.75 -29.81 -23.43
C ALA A 297 -20.56 -29.20 -22.68
N THR A 298 -19.80 -28.28 -23.31
CA THR A 298 -18.70 -27.56 -22.68
C THR A 298 -19.17 -26.42 -21.76
N LEU A 299 -20.46 -26.16 -21.69
CA LEU A 299 -21.06 -25.29 -20.66
C LEU A 299 -21.05 -26.02 -19.31
N ARG A 300 -19.94 -25.96 -18.61
CA ARG A 300 -19.64 -26.71 -17.38
C ARG A 300 -20.57 -26.34 -16.21
N THR A 301 -21.15 -25.14 -16.26
CA THR A 301 -22.06 -24.62 -15.21
C THR A 301 -23.33 -24.09 -15.83
N HIS A 302 -24.39 -23.92 -15.03
CA HIS A 302 -25.65 -23.32 -15.50
C HIS A 302 -25.60 -21.78 -15.51
N SER A 303 -24.45 -21.18 -15.14
CA SER A 303 -24.23 -19.74 -15.12
C SER A 303 -23.38 -19.32 -16.32
N GLU A 304 -23.95 -18.52 -17.21
CA GLU A 304 -23.26 -17.95 -18.37
C GLU A 304 -22.06 -17.09 -17.94
N ALA A 305 -22.21 -16.31 -16.88
CA ALA A 305 -21.15 -15.48 -16.32
C ALA A 305 -19.94 -16.29 -15.85
N ILE A 306 -20.16 -17.43 -15.19
CA ILE A 306 -19.08 -18.33 -14.75
C ILE A 306 -18.43 -18.98 -15.96
N ASN A 307 -19.18 -19.44 -16.92
CA ASN A 307 -18.64 -20.07 -18.13
C ASN A 307 -17.78 -19.09 -18.92
N ALA A 308 -18.23 -17.84 -19.08
CA ALA A 308 -17.45 -16.77 -19.70
C ALA A 308 -16.16 -16.45 -18.94
N ALA A 309 -16.23 -16.41 -17.59
CA ALA A 309 -15.06 -16.19 -16.75
C ALA A 309 -14.02 -17.32 -16.88
N LEU A 310 -14.49 -18.58 -16.86
CA LEU A 310 -13.63 -19.76 -17.03
C LEU A 310 -12.96 -19.78 -18.41
N ALA A 311 -13.70 -19.50 -19.49
CA ALA A 311 -13.16 -19.42 -20.82
C ALA A 311 -12.06 -18.34 -20.94
N LYS A 312 -12.27 -17.18 -20.32
CA LYS A 312 -11.25 -16.12 -20.25
C LYS A 312 -10.01 -16.57 -19.47
N MET A 313 -10.20 -17.26 -18.35
CA MET A 313 -9.09 -17.78 -17.55
C MET A 313 -8.28 -18.83 -18.31
N GLU A 314 -8.94 -19.77 -19.01
CA GLU A 314 -8.27 -20.77 -19.87
C GLU A 314 -7.41 -20.10 -20.93
N LEU A 315 -7.94 -19.06 -21.59
CA LEU A 315 -7.19 -18.29 -22.60
C LEU A 315 -5.97 -17.61 -22.01
N LEU A 316 -6.11 -16.92 -20.87
CA LEU A 316 -5.02 -16.19 -20.24
C LEU A 316 -3.95 -17.12 -19.66
N CYS A 317 -4.35 -18.23 -19.06
CA CYS A 317 -3.42 -19.26 -18.59
C CYS A 317 -2.62 -19.86 -19.75
N GLY A 318 -3.28 -20.18 -20.90
CA GLY A 318 -2.60 -20.66 -22.10
C GLY A 318 -1.59 -19.66 -22.67
N GLN A 319 -1.86 -18.36 -22.61
CA GLN A 319 -0.91 -17.32 -23.04
C GLN A 319 0.32 -17.19 -22.15
N GLN A 320 0.23 -17.62 -20.90
CA GLN A 320 1.29 -17.51 -19.89
C GLN A 320 1.97 -18.85 -19.58
N ASP A 321 1.69 -19.91 -20.36
CA ASP A 321 2.16 -21.28 -20.11
C ASP A 321 1.82 -21.78 -18.68
N ILE A 322 0.60 -21.46 -18.21
CA ILE A 322 0.07 -21.93 -16.93
C ILE A 322 -0.95 -23.03 -17.20
N THR A 323 -0.81 -24.17 -16.53
CA THR A 323 -1.76 -25.26 -16.60
C THR A 323 -2.95 -24.96 -15.69
N LEU A 324 -4.18 -24.90 -16.26
CA LEU A 324 -5.41 -24.72 -15.50
C LEU A 324 -6.21 -26.03 -15.49
N ALA A 325 -6.35 -26.62 -14.30
CA ALA A 325 -7.31 -27.69 -14.06
C ALA A 325 -8.56 -27.08 -13.40
N CYS A 326 -9.75 -27.34 -13.96
CA CYS A 326 -10.98 -26.76 -13.45
C CYS A 326 -12.01 -27.85 -13.14
N MET A 327 -12.48 -27.89 -11.90
CA MET A 327 -13.63 -28.67 -11.44
C MET A 327 -14.78 -27.73 -11.06
N ALA A 328 -15.79 -27.64 -11.91
CA ALA A 328 -16.98 -26.86 -11.65
C ALA A 328 -18.21 -27.77 -11.56
N GLY A 329 -18.93 -27.67 -10.46
CA GLY A 329 -20.24 -28.34 -10.29
C GLY A 329 -21.36 -27.52 -10.94
N ARG A 330 -22.59 -28.01 -10.79
CA ARG A 330 -23.79 -27.24 -11.17
C ARG A 330 -23.90 -26.02 -10.25
N ILE A 331 -23.93 -24.82 -10.84
CA ILE A 331 -24.00 -23.55 -10.13
C ILE A 331 -25.13 -22.73 -10.75
N ASP A 332 -26.16 -22.48 -10.00
CA ASP A 332 -27.35 -21.77 -10.49
C ASP A 332 -27.23 -20.23 -10.36
N GLY A 333 -26.04 -19.71 -9.98
CA GLY A 333 -25.75 -18.26 -9.87
C GLY A 333 -26.44 -17.57 -8.69
N GLY A 334 -27.55 -18.10 -8.20
CA GLY A 334 -28.27 -17.52 -7.05
C GLY A 334 -28.75 -16.09 -7.29
N ALA A 335 -28.76 -15.28 -6.23
CA ALA A 335 -29.14 -13.86 -6.27
C ALA A 335 -27.98 -12.90 -6.65
N LEU A 336 -26.76 -13.42 -6.93
CA LEU A 336 -25.63 -12.59 -7.38
C LEU A 336 -25.86 -12.10 -8.80
N ARG A 337 -25.55 -10.83 -9.05
CA ARG A 337 -25.56 -10.28 -10.41
C ARG A 337 -24.49 -10.97 -11.25
N SER A 338 -24.78 -11.21 -12.53
CA SER A 338 -23.84 -11.83 -13.46
C SER A 338 -22.49 -11.12 -13.51
N THR A 339 -22.47 -9.78 -13.42
CA THR A 339 -21.25 -8.97 -13.37
C THR A 339 -20.43 -9.23 -12.13
N ASP A 340 -21.04 -9.32 -10.96
CA ASP A 340 -20.35 -9.56 -9.69
C ASP A 340 -19.78 -10.98 -9.66
N LEU A 341 -20.54 -11.94 -10.14
CA LEU A 341 -20.14 -13.33 -10.25
C LEU A 341 -18.93 -13.49 -11.18
N TYR A 342 -18.99 -12.87 -12.36
CA TYR A 342 -17.90 -12.83 -13.32
C TYR A 342 -16.67 -12.17 -12.72
N ALA A 343 -16.83 -11.01 -12.06
CA ALA A 343 -15.75 -10.25 -11.43
C ALA A 343 -15.06 -11.05 -10.31
N LEU A 344 -15.82 -11.76 -9.49
CA LEU A 344 -15.29 -12.62 -8.43
C LEU A 344 -14.47 -13.79 -8.99
N VAL A 345 -15.00 -14.50 -9.99
CA VAL A 345 -14.29 -15.65 -10.60
C VAL A 345 -13.02 -15.18 -11.32
N THR A 346 -13.10 -14.13 -12.14
CA THR A 346 -11.93 -13.61 -12.87
C THR A 346 -10.93 -12.93 -11.94
N GLY A 347 -11.39 -12.29 -10.86
CA GLY A 347 -10.53 -11.66 -9.86
C GLY A 347 -9.69 -12.66 -9.09
N ILE A 348 -10.31 -13.74 -8.58
CA ILE A 348 -9.56 -14.81 -7.91
C ILE A 348 -8.62 -15.54 -8.89
N GLY A 349 -9.06 -15.73 -10.15
CA GLY A 349 -8.24 -16.29 -11.21
C GLY A 349 -7.00 -15.46 -11.52
N ARG A 350 -7.11 -14.13 -11.59
CA ARG A 350 -5.95 -13.24 -11.77
C ARG A 350 -4.96 -13.33 -10.61
N LEU A 351 -5.45 -13.38 -9.39
CA LEU A 351 -4.58 -13.57 -8.21
C LEU A 351 -3.86 -14.92 -8.25
N ALA A 352 -4.58 -15.99 -8.65
CA ALA A 352 -3.97 -17.31 -8.81
C ALA A 352 -2.91 -17.33 -9.92
N MET A 353 -3.18 -16.70 -11.08
CA MET A 353 -2.21 -16.58 -12.19
C MET A 353 -0.96 -15.79 -11.76
N LEU A 354 -1.12 -14.73 -10.97
CA LEU A 354 0.01 -13.97 -10.43
C LEU A 354 0.92 -14.86 -9.57
N VAL A 355 0.34 -15.71 -8.72
CA VAL A 355 1.11 -16.66 -7.90
C VAL A 355 1.75 -17.73 -8.78
N ALA A 356 0.99 -18.37 -9.69
CA ALA A 356 1.48 -19.42 -10.57
C ALA A 356 2.61 -18.93 -11.51
N SER A 357 2.58 -17.65 -11.89
CA SER A 357 3.66 -17.05 -12.72
C SER A 357 5.02 -16.97 -12.02
N LEU A 358 5.07 -17.10 -10.70
CA LEU A 358 6.31 -17.15 -9.92
C LEU A 358 6.98 -18.53 -9.99
N GLY A 359 6.29 -19.56 -10.51
CA GLY A 359 6.79 -20.91 -10.66
C GLY A 359 7.97 -21.00 -11.62
N LYS A 360 8.97 -21.81 -11.23
CA LYS A 360 10.19 -22.02 -12.02
C LYS A 360 10.05 -23.15 -13.03
N ASN A 361 9.18 -24.11 -12.75
CA ASN A 361 8.97 -25.33 -13.54
C ASN A 361 7.50 -25.42 -13.97
N GLN A 362 7.22 -26.24 -15.01
CA GLN A 362 5.86 -26.43 -15.51
C GLN A 362 4.91 -27.01 -14.44
N GLU A 363 5.41 -27.86 -13.56
CA GLU A 363 4.62 -28.43 -12.46
C GLU A 363 4.23 -27.38 -11.40
N GLU A 364 5.08 -26.37 -11.19
CA GLU A 364 4.81 -25.25 -10.31
C GLU A 364 3.84 -24.25 -10.96
N ARG A 365 3.79 -24.17 -12.30
CA ARG A 365 2.90 -23.30 -13.05
C ARG A 365 1.54 -23.96 -13.29
N ALA A 366 0.90 -24.36 -12.21
CA ALA A 366 -0.40 -25.00 -12.24
C ALA A 366 -1.39 -24.31 -11.31
N ILE A 367 -2.65 -24.30 -11.69
CA ILE A 367 -3.78 -23.80 -10.91
C ILE A 367 -4.85 -24.88 -10.90
N ASP A 368 -5.20 -25.37 -9.72
CA ASP A 368 -6.35 -26.22 -9.52
C ASP A 368 -7.53 -25.39 -9.02
N LEU A 369 -8.47 -25.11 -9.91
CA LEU A 369 -9.67 -24.31 -9.64
C LEU A 369 -10.86 -25.20 -9.33
N SER A 370 -11.45 -25.02 -8.19
CA SER A 370 -12.67 -25.72 -7.79
C SER A 370 -13.82 -24.74 -7.50
N LEU A 371 -14.96 -24.92 -8.16
CA LEU A 371 -16.18 -24.15 -7.92
C LEU A 371 -17.27 -25.07 -7.44
N LYS A 372 -17.86 -24.77 -6.29
CA LYS A 372 -18.92 -25.57 -5.66
C LYS A 372 -20.00 -24.64 -5.10
N GLN A 373 -21.26 -25.04 -5.27
CA GLN A 373 -22.39 -24.39 -4.60
C GLN A 373 -22.98 -25.35 -3.57
N HIS A 374 -23.11 -24.91 -2.33
CA HIS A 374 -23.70 -25.69 -1.26
C HIS A 374 -24.47 -24.78 -0.30
N GLY A 375 -25.72 -25.16 0.02
CA GLY A 375 -26.55 -24.39 0.96
C GLY A 375 -26.79 -22.94 0.53
N GLY A 376 -26.81 -22.68 -0.78
CA GLY A 376 -26.94 -21.33 -1.33
C GLY A 376 -25.63 -20.53 -1.36
N MET A 377 -24.53 -21.01 -0.77
CA MET A 377 -23.24 -20.36 -0.84
C MET A 377 -22.40 -20.85 -2.02
N LEU A 378 -21.72 -19.93 -2.69
CA LEU A 378 -20.71 -20.23 -3.69
C LEU A 378 -19.33 -20.28 -3.04
N PHE A 379 -18.63 -21.38 -3.25
CA PHE A 379 -17.25 -21.60 -2.82
C PHE A 379 -16.35 -21.70 -4.04
N ILE A 380 -15.30 -20.89 -4.07
CA ILE A 380 -14.25 -20.94 -5.10
C ILE A 380 -12.92 -21.17 -4.39
N SER A 381 -12.20 -22.22 -4.77
CA SER A 381 -10.85 -22.52 -4.28
C SER A 381 -9.88 -22.57 -5.45
N CYS A 382 -8.74 -21.90 -5.31
CA CYS A 382 -7.61 -21.99 -6.22
C CYS A 382 -6.41 -22.50 -5.45
N ASP A 383 -5.90 -23.64 -5.81
CA ASP A 383 -4.72 -24.26 -5.22
C ASP A 383 -3.55 -24.18 -6.21
N MET A 384 -2.39 -23.69 -5.75
CA MET A 384 -1.19 -23.47 -6.55
C MET A 384 0.00 -24.11 -5.84
N PRO A 385 0.78 -24.97 -6.49
CA PRO A 385 1.90 -25.69 -5.88
C PRO A 385 3.17 -24.82 -5.71
N ILE A 386 2.98 -23.61 -5.16
CA ILE A 386 4.04 -22.63 -4.92
C ILE A 386 3.82 -21.99 -3.54
N PRO A 387 4.86 -21.89 -2.71
CA PRO A 387 4.77 -21.13 -1.47
C PRO A 387 4.83 -19.64 -1.77
N ALA A 388 3.74 -18.92 -1.54
CA ALA A 388 3.69 -17.47 -1.61
C ALA A 388 3.40 -16.88 -0.21
N SER A 389 3.95 -15.69 0.06
CA SER A 389 3.66 -14.99 1.31
C SER A 389 2.21 -14.54 1.36
N ALA A 390 1.43 -15.12 2.26
CA ALA A 390 0.03 -14.74 2.48
C ALA A 390 -0.11 -13.25 2.85
N GLU A 391 0.84 -12.72 3.62
CA GLU A 391 0.88 -11.31 4.02
C GLU A 391 1.07 -10.40 2.79
N LYS A 392 1.99 -10.74 1.88
CA LYS A 392 2.24 -9.97 0.66
C LYS A 392 1.05 -10.03 -0.30
N LEU A 393 0.46 -11.21 -0.48
CA LEU A 393 -0.72 -11.37 -1.33
C LEU A 393 -1.93 -10.60 -0.79
N SER A 394 -2.16 -10.66 0.51
CA SER A 394 -3.26 -9.94 1.13
C SER A 394 -3.10 -8.41 1.08
N ALA A 395 -1.88 -7.91 0.88
CA ALA A 395 -1.61 -6.49 0.73
C ALA A 395 -1.82 -5.97 -0.70
N LEU A 396 -2.01 -6.84 -1.70
CA LEU A 396 -2.27 -6.43 -3.09
C LEU A 396 -3.62 -5.72 -3.22
N GLU A 397 -3.66 -4.68 -4.04
CA GLU A 397 -4.88 -3.91 -4.32
C GLU A 397 -5.97 -4.81 -4.92
N ASP A 398 -5.61 -5.67 -5.87
CA ASP A 398 -6.53 -6.65 -6.47
C ASP A 398 -7.14 -7.62 -5.43
N PHE A 399 -6.33 -8.10 -4.48
CA PHE A 399 -6.83 -8.95 -3.40
C PHE A 399 -7.84 -8.21 -2.53
N GLN A 400 -7.53 -6.97 -2.15
CA GLN A 400 -8.42 -6.15 -1.33
C GLN A 400 -9.71 -5.78 -2.09
N ALA A 401 -9.64 -5.54 -3.39
CA ALA A 401 -10.80 -5.25 -4.22
C ALA A 401 -11.74 -6.47 -4.32
N VAL A 402 -11.20 -7.67 -4.60
CA VAL A 402 -11.98 -8.92 -4.64
C VAL A 402 -12.55 -9.24 -3.26
N LYS A 403 -11.77 -9.06 -2.19
CA LYS A 403 -12.23 -9.26 -0.81
C LYS A 403 -13.38 -8.32 -0.45
N ARG A 404 -13.29 -7.06 -0.85
CA ARG A 404 -14.35 -6.06 -0.62
C ARG A 404 -15.63 -6.47 -1.36
N LEU A 405 -15.51 -6.84 -2.65
CA LEU A 405 -16.66 -7.32 -3.44
C LEU A 405 -17.30 -8.56 -2.79
N ALA A 406 -16.48 -9.51 -2.33
CA ALA A 406 -16.98 -10.67 -1.59
C ALA A 406 -17.72 -10.27 -0.31
N THR A 407 -17.16 -9.33 0.47
CA THR A 407 -17.76 -8.86 1.73
C THR A 407 -19.08 -8.13 1.50
N GLN A 408 -19.25 -7.39 0.40
CA GLN A 408 -20.51 -6.75 0.02
C GLN A 408 -21.64 -7.76 -0.16
N HIS A 409 -21.29 -9.00 -0.52
CA HIS A 409 -22.22 -10.11 -0.66
C HIS A 409 -22.18 -11.09 0.52
N GLY A 410 -21.82 -10.60 1.72
CA GLY A 410 -21.80 -11.41 2.95
C GLY A 410 -20.76 -12.53 2.95
N GLY A 411 -19.74 -12.41 2.09
CA GLY A 411 -18.70 -13.42 1.91
C GLY A 411 -17.33 -13.04 2.48
N SER A 412 -16.34 -13.89 2.18
CA SER A 412 -14.96 -13.69 2.61
C SER A 412 -13.97 -14.23 1.58
N LEU A 413 -12.81 -13.60 1.48
CA LEU A 413 -11.64 -14.09 0.74
C LEU A 413 -10.48 -14.27 1.72
N ILE A 414 -9.91 -15.47 1.73
CA ILE A 414 -8.74 -15.80 2.55
C ILE A 414 -7.62 -16.39 1.68
N VAL A 415 -6.39 -16.17 2.10
CA VAL A 415 -5.20 -16.81 1.53
C VAL A 415 -4.48 -17.59 2.62
N MET A 416 -4.09 -18.81 2.30
CA MET A 416 -3.30 -19.69 3.16
C MET A 416 -2.08 -20.18 2.39
N SER A 417 -0.96 -20.32 3.08
CA SER A 417 0.27 -20.87 2.49
C SER A 417 0.87 -21.85 3.49
N GLU A 418 0.73 -23.14 3.19
CA GLU A 418 1.20 -24.24 4.04
C GLU A 418 1.80 -25.37 3.17
N GLY A 419 2.89 -25.97 3.63
CA GLY A 419 3.45 -27.17 3.00
C GLY A 419 3.92 -26.98 1.55
N GLY A 420 4.27 -25.78 1.13
CA GLY A 420 4.64 -25.50 -0.26
C GLY A 420 3.46 -25.20 -1.20
N LEU A 421 2.25 -25.19 -0.68
CA LEU A 421 1.02 -24.92 -1.42
C LEU A 421 0.46 -23.56 -1.01
N THR A 422 0.03 -22.74 -1.98
CA THR A 422 -0.75 -21.54 -1.72
C THR A 422 -2.19 -21.77 -2.16
N THR A 423 -3.13 -21.54 -1.26
CA THR A 423 -4.57 -21.70 -1.49
C THR A 423 -5.28 -20.36 -1.32
N LEU A 424 -6.05 -19.96 -2.33
CA LEU A 424 -7.00 -18.86 -2.26
C LEU A 424 -8.41 -19.45 -2.10
N ARG A 425 -9.14 -19.04 -1.07
CA ARG A 425 -10.52 -19.48 -0.85
C ARG A 425 -11.46 -18.29 -0.77
N LEU A 426 -12.44 -18.31 -1.64
CA LEU A 426 -13.55 -17.36 -1.66
C LEU A 426 -14.83 -18.09 -1.26
N ALA A 427 -15.57 -17.54 -0.32
CA ALA A 427 -16.91 -17.95 0.01
C ALA A 427 -17.84 -16.74 -0.12
N VAL A 428 -18.95 -16.87 -0.85
CA VAL A 428 -19.92 -15.78 -1.05
C VAL A 428 -21.32 -16.31 -0.84
N ALA A 429 -22.10 -15.62 -0.01
CA ALA A 429 -23.52 -15.91 0.12
C ALA A 429 -24.27 -15.27 -1.07
N PRO A 430 -25.20 -15.98 -1.72
CA PRO A 430 -26.13 -15.34 -2.62
C PRO A 430 -26.97 -14.38 -1.77
N GLY A 431 -26.97 -13.10 -2.11
CA GLY A 431 -27.44 -12.01 -1.28
C GLY A 431 -28.81 -12.23 -0.65
N CYS A 432 -28.94 -11.74 0.58
CA CYS A 432 -30.22 -11.45 1.24
C CYS A 432 -30.90 -10.27 0.56
#